data_b8ecb754c440ebd98f235ee58e0075be
#
_entry.id   b8ecb754c440ebd98f235ee58e0075be
#
_cell.length_a   1.000
_cell.length_b   1.000
_cell.length_c   1.000
_cell.angle_alpha   90.00
_cell.angle_beta   90.00
_cell.angle_gamma   90.00
#
_symmetry.space_group_name_H-M   'P 1'
#
loop_
_entity.id
_entity.type
_entity.pdbx_description
1 polymer ?
#
loop_
_entity_poly.entity_id
_entity_poly.type
_entity_poly.pdbx_seq_one_letter_code
_entity_poly.pdbx_strand_id
1 'polypeptide(L)'
;GGVAPAARAAPPARTADARAATAHRAARPPIVPRAAWLDDLTRHAQPPPRYDDKVVAVFVHHTDSPNGYDCADAPRIIRYLYAGQTGARDWDDIGYNFLVDRCGTIYEGRAGGTDRPVTGAHTQGFNHRTAGIAALGTFTSGVPVPRAMVDAIAALTAWKLGLSGVDPRADARLTSSNSRSRYAAGTTAAFPALAGHRDAYMTSCPGAALAARLPEIRRAAARLQGRTAAPAPTGAPETNSSRALPGAHSPQVTP
;
A
#
# COMPACT_ATOMS: atom_id res chain seq x y z
N GLY A 1 37.89 -49.55 -3.84
CA GLY A 1 37.45 -48.45 -3.00
C GLY A 1 36.39 -47.63 -3.76
N GLY A 2 35.07 -47.95 -3.57
CA GLY A 2 33.97 -47.19 -4.14
C GLY A 2 33.55 -46.12 -3.14
N VAL A 3 33.58 -44.85 -3.56
CA VAL A 3 33.05 -43.74 -2.80
C VAL A 3 31.54 -43.67 -3.10
N ALA A 4 30.73 -43.88 -2.07
CA ALA A 4 29.28 -43.72 -2.19
C ALA A 4 28.94 -42.23 -2.41
N PRO A 5 27.97 -41.88 -3.28
CA PRO A 5 27.56 -40.49 -3.45
C PRO A 5 26.85 -39.96 -2.18
N ALA A 6 27.30 -38.83 -1.71
CA ALA A 6 26.66 -38.14 -0.58
C ALA A 6 25.21 -37.82 -0.91
N ALA A 7 24.30 -38.28 -0.07
CA ALA A 7 22.88 -37.97 -0.18
C ALA A 7 22.68 -36.47 -0.03
N ARG A 8 22.10 -35.83 -1.04
CA ARG A 8 21.71 -34.41 -1.00
C ARG A 8 20.60 -34.27 0.04
N ALA A 9 20.86 -33.49 1.10
CA ALA A 9 19.84 -33.17 2.10
C ALA A 9 18.65 -32.47 1.43
N ALA A 10 17.44 -32.97 1.73
CA ALA A 10 16.21 -32.30 1.27
C ALA A 10 16.12 -30.90 1.89
N PRO A 11 15.65 -29.90 1.14
CA PRO A 11 15.46 -28.57 1.69
C PRO A 11 14.43 -28.61 2.83
N PRO A 12 14.60 -27.76 3.87
CA PRO A 12 13.67 -27.71 5.00
C PRO A 12 12.23 -27.41 4.50
N ALA A 13 11.25 -28.11 5.08
CA ALA A 13 9.85 -27.88 4.78
C ALA A 13 9.49 -26.41 5.14
N ARG A 14 9.00 -25.66 4.14
CA ARG A 14 8.51 -24.30 4.38
C ARG A 14 7.31 -24.36 5.32
N THR A 15 7.26 -23.51 6.33
CA THR A 15 6.13 -23.36 7.25
C THR A 15 4.85 -23.02 6.48
N ALA A 16 3.68 -23.37 7.02
CA ALA A 16 2.39 -23.05 6.40
C ALA A 16 2.23 -21.55 6.10
N ASP A 17 2.74 -20.68 7.00
CA ASP A 17 2.73 -19.23 6.83
C ASP A 17 3.60 -18.76 5.65
N ALA A 18 4.78 -19.37 5.47
CA ALA A 18 5.64 -19.07 4.34
C ALA A 18 5.01 -19.55 3.01
N ARG A 19 4.28 -20.65 3.01
CA ARG A 19 3.53 -21.13 1.84
C ARG A 19 2.35 -20.21 1.50
N ALA A 20 1.60 -19.75 2.51
CA ALA A 20 0.51 -18.79 2.34
C ALA A 20 1.02 -17.45 1.81
N ALA A 21 2.15 -16.94 2.33
CA ALA A 21 2.77 -15.69 1.87
C ALA A 21 3.24 -15.75 0.41
N THR A 22 3.66 -16.94 -0.11
CA THR A 22 4.06 -17.10 -1.50
C THR A 22 2.89 -17.39 -2.44
N ALA A 23 1.76 -17.91 -1.93
CA ALA A 23 0.61 -18.33 -2.73
C ALA A 23 -0.14 -17.16 -3.38
N HIS A 24 -0.03 -15.94 -2.81
CA HIS A 24 -0.77 -14.74 -3.22
C HIS A 24 0.14 -13.59 -3.65
N ARG A 25 1.26 -13.89 -4.25
CA ARG A 25 2.13 -12.89 -4.86
C ARG A 25 1.68 -12.59 -6.28
N ALA A 26 1.53 -11.29 -6.58
CA ALA A 26 1.31 -10.83 -7.95
C ALA A 26 2.65 -10.56 -8.65
N ALA A 27 2.62 -10.59 -9.99
CA ALA A 27 3.76 -10.20 -10.79
C ALA A 27 4.12 -8.72 -10.57
N ARG A 28 5.42 -8.40 -10.56
CA ARG A 28 5.89 -7.02 -10.56
C ARG A 28 5.51 -6.36 -11.87
N PRO A 29 4.74 -5.26 -11.87
CA PRO A 29 4.50 -4.51 -13.09
C PRO A 29 5.78 -3.81 -13.58
N PRO A 30 5.86 -3.42 -14.85
CA PRO A 30 6.94 -2.56 -15.32
C PRO A 30 6.96 -1.25 -14.53
N ILE A 31 8.13 -0.87 -14.02
CA ILE A 31 8.33 0.38 -13.26
C ILE A 31 9.51 1.12 -13.88
N VAL A 32 9.26 2.34 -14.32
CA VAL A 32 10.30 3.23 -14.88
C VAL A 32 11.17 3.73 -13.72
N PRO A 33 12.50 3.57 -13.79
CA PRO A 33 13.40 3.96 -12.70
C PRO A 33 13.51 5.48 -12.54
N ARG A 34 13.93 5.92 -11.37
CA ARG A 34 14.15 7.34 -11.02
C ARG A 34 15.03 8.08 -12.03
N ALA A 35 16.04 7.42 -12.57
CA ALA A 35 16.96 8.04 -13.56
C ALA A 35 16.24 8.56 -14.80
N ALA A 36 15.04 8.07 -15.11
CA ALA A 36 14.26 8.55 -16.25
C ALA A 36 13.68 9.96 -16.05
N TRP A 37 13.45 10.37 -14.80
CA TRP A 37 12.89 11.70 -14.50
C TRP A 37 13.85 12.60 -13.70
N LEU A 38 14.81 12.05 -12.94
CA LEU A 38 15.76 12.81 -12.14
C LEU A 38 17.08 12.92 -12.87
N ASP A 39 17.48 14.14 -13.20
CA ASP A 39 18.77 14.46 -13.79
C ASP A 39 19.75 15.06 -12.77
N ASP A 40 21.03 15.17 -13.14
CA ASP A 40 22.07 15.68 -12.25
C ASP A 40 21.91 17.18 -11.93
N LEU A 41 21.21 17.94 -12.77
CA LEU A 41 20.99 19.37 -12.56
C LEU A 41 19.94 19.64 -11.48
N THR A 42 18.96 18.76 -11.32
CA THR A 42 17.88 18.89 -10.34
C THR A 42 18.09 18.07 -9.08
N ARG A 43 19.05 17.14 -9.09
CA ARG A 43 19.36 16.26 -7.96
C ARG A 43 19.87 17.04 -6.76
N HIS A 44 19.23 16.86 -5.61
CA HIS A 44 19.71 17.36 -4.33
C HIS A 44 20.44 16.27 -3.55
N ALA A 45 21.40 16.68 -2.71
CA ALA A 45 21.95 15.78 -1.70
C ALA A 45 20.87 15.41 -0.69
N GLN A 46 20.77 14.14 -0.36
CA GLN A 46 19.75 13.62 0.56
C GLN A 46 20.32 12.58 1.51
N PRO A 47 19.74 12.45 2.73
CA PRO A 47 20.11 11.37 3.63
C PRO A 47 19.79 10.00 3.02
N PRO A 48 20.39 8.91 3.52
CA PRO A 48 20.02 7.56 3.12
C PRO A 48 18.54 7.29 3.32
N PRO A 49 17.91 6.46 2.47
CA PRO A 49 16.52 6.04 2.66
C PRO A 49 16.31 5.38 4.02
N ARG A 50 15.11 5.57 4.59
CA ARG A 50 14.65 4.87 5.79
C ARG A 50 13.72 3.75 5.39
N TYR A 51 13.74 2.66 6.16
CA TYR A 51 12.95 1.46 5.90
C TYR A 51 12.14 1.08 7.12
N ASP A 52 10.91 0.65 6.88
CA ASP A 52 10.08 -0.04 7.84
C ASP A 52 10.32 -1.56 7.76
N ASP A 53 9.65 -2.34 8.60
CA ASP A 53 9.72 -3.80 8.55
C ASP A 53 9.04 -4.38 7.30
N LYS A 54 7.88 -3.81 6.94
CA LYS A 54 7.07 -4.19 5.78
C LYS A 54 6.07 -3.10 5.42
N VAL A 55 5.47 -3.21 4.23
CA VAL A 55 4.33 -2.40 3.80
C VAL A 55 3.04 -3.19 4.01
N VAL A 56 2.11 -2.65 4.79
CA VAL A 56 0.81 -3.27 5.07
C VAL A 56 -0.38 -2.53 4.48
N ALA A 57 -0.16 -1.31 4.00
CA ALA A 57 -1.20 -0.51 3.36
C ALA A 57 -0.61 0.39 2.26
N VAL A 58 -1.47 0.76 1.33
CA VAL A 58 -1.17 1.72 0.27
C VAL A 58 -2.14 2.89 0.39
N PHE A 59 -1.61 4.11 0.36
CA PHE A 59 -2.39 5.33 0.23
C PHE A 59 -2.31 5.87 -1.18
N VAL A 60 -3.48 6.07 -1.80
CA VAL A 60 -3.59 6.66 -3.14
C VAL A 60 -3.77 8.16 -3.01
N HIS A 61 -3.00 8.89 -3.80
CA HIS A 61 -3.01 10.34 -3.92
C HIS A 61 -3.28 10.77 -5.35
N HIS A 62 -3.67 12.02 -5.55
CA HIS A 62 -3.47 12.72 -6.80
C HIS A 62 -2.45 13.85 -6.59
N THR A 63 -1.79 14.26 -7.66
CA THR A 63 -0.80 15.34 -7.57
C THR A 63 -1.42 16.73 -7.57
N ASP A 64 -2.74 16.81 -7.79
CA ASP A 64 -3.51 18.06 -7.92
C ASP A 64 -2.91 19.00 -8.97
N SER A 65 -2.59 18.44 -10.11
CA SER A 65 -1.95 19.09 -11.26
C SER A 65 -2.81 18.91 -12.52
N PRO A 66 -2.52 19.64 -13.63
CA PRO A 66 -3.30 19.53 -14.86
C PRO A 66 -3.37 18.12 -15.43
N ASN A 67 -4.53 17.75 -16.00
CA ASN A 67 -4.77 16.45 -16.62
C ASN A 67 -4.39 16.37 -18.11
N GLY A 68 -4.25 17.51 -18.77
CA GLY A 68 -4.07 17.61 -20.23
C GLY A 68 -2.63 17.47 -20.71
N TYR A 69 -1.79 16.72 -20.00
CA TYR A 69 -0.40 16.50 -20.40
C TYR A 69 -0.27 15.35 -21.41
N ASP A 70 0.79 15.39 -22.21
CA ASP A 70 1.26 14.25 -22.97
C ASP A 70 2.04 13.31 -22.04
N CYS A 71 1.82 12.01 -22.15
CA CYS A 71 2.52 11.04 -21.29
C CYS A 71 4.05 11.05 -21.49
N ALA A 72 4.53 11.48 -22.65
CA ALA A 72 5.95 11.72 -22.87
C ALA A 72 6.52 12.81 -21.95
N ASP A 73 5.69 13.71 -21.45
CA ASP A 73 6.06 14.77 -20.52
C ASP A 73 5.99 14.37 -19.05
N ALA A 74 5.50 13.17 -18.73
CA ALA A 74 5.37 12.72 -17.35
C ALA A 74 6.69 12.79 -16.56
N PRO A 75 7.86 12.41 -17.11
CA PRO A 75 9.14 12.57 -16.42
C PRO A 75 9.41 14.03 -16.00
N ARG A 76 9.12 15.00 -16.87
CA ARG A 76 9.28 16.43 -16.57
C ARG A 76 8.32 16.89 -15.46
N ILE A 77 7.09 16.41 -15.46
CA ILE A 77 6.11 16.73 -14.43
C ILE A 77 6.57 16.19 -13.08
N ILE A 78 7.07 14.96 -13.01
CA ILE A 78 7.59 14.35 -11.79
C ILE A 78 8.82 15.12 -11.28
N ARG A 79 9.71 15.52 -12.15
CA ARG A 79 10.89 16.35 -11.82
C ARG A 79 10.47 17.69 -11.24
N TYR A 80 9.43 18.30 -11.76
CA TYR A 80 8.88 19.54 -11.23
C TYR A 80 8.31 19.35 -9.81
N LEU A 81 7.58 18.26 -9.56
CA LEU A 81 7.11 17.91 -8.21
C LEU A 81 8.27 17.69 -7.24
N TYR A 82 9.27 16.95 -7.67
CA TYR A 82 10.49 16.71 -6.89
C TYR A 82 11.18 18.05 -6.54
N ALA A 83 11.36 18.93 -7.50
CA ALA A 83 11.99 20.23 -7.29
C ALA A 83 11.21 21.10 -6.29
N GLY A 84 9.89 21.09 -6.35
CA GLY A 84 9.04 21.80 -5.40
C GLY A 84 9.12 21.25 -3.98
N GLN A 85 9.13 19.93 -3.83
CA GLN A 85 9.18 19.29 -2.52
C GLN A 85 10.58 19.36 -1.88
N THR A 86 11.63 19.16 -2.64
CA THR A 86 13.02 19.20 -2.13
C THR A 86 13.57 20.62 -2.03
N GLY A 87 13.09 21.55 -2.84
CA GLY A 87 13.46 22.97 -2.82
C GLY A 87 12.63 23.75 -1.82
N ALA A 88 11.42 24.18 -2.21
CA ALA A 88 10.58 25.06 -1.42
C ALA A 88 10.11 24.48 -0.08
N ARG A 89 9.89 23.17 0.00
CA ARG A 89 9.47 22.46 1.22
C ARG A 89 10.63 21.85 2.01
N ASP A 90 11.82 21.88 1.47
CA ASP A 90 13.04 21.33 2.09
C ASP A 90 12.92 19.86 2.52
N TRP A 91 12.17 19.07 1.75
CA TRP A 91 12.05 17.64 1.97
C TRP A 91 13.30 16.90 1.46
N ASP A 92 13.59 15.75 2.07
CA ASP A 92 14.75 14.92 1.69
C ASP A 92 14.65 14.40 0.25
N ASP A 93 13.44 14.06 -0.20
CA ASP A 93 13.15 13.47 -1.50
C ASP A 93 11.67 13.70 -1.85
N ILE A 94 11.28 13.31 -3.05
CA ILE A 94 9.85 13.23 -3.41
C ILE A 94 9.11 12.38 -2.38
N GLY A 95 7.93 12.82 -1.97
CA GLY A 95 7.20 12.18 -0.88
C GLY A 95 6.57 10.83 -1.25
N TYR A 96 6.19 10.65 -2.52
CA TYR A 96 5.52 9.47 -3.01
C TYR A 96 6.49 8.34 -3.34
N ASN A 97 6.13 7.10 -2.99
CA ASN A 97 6.93 5.94 -3.35
C ASN A 97 6.82 5.62 -4.85
N PHE A 98 5.64 5.83 -5.42
CA PHE A 98 5.37 5.61 -6.84
C PHE A 98 4.47 6.72 -7.40
N LEU A 99 4.57 6.93 -8.70
CA LEU A 99 3.68 7.82 -9.46
C LEU A 99 3.15 7.06 -10.66
N VAL A 100 1.92 7.38 -11.07
CA VAL A 100 1.27 6.75 -12.22
C VAL A 100 0.70 7.84 -13.10
N ASP A 101 1.03 7.81 -14.40
CA ASP A 101 0.49 8.76 -15.37
C ASP A 101 -0.85 8.29 -15.97
N ARG A 102 -1.49 9.15 -16.76
CA ARG A 102 -2.77 8.87 -17.39
C ARG A 102 -2.74 7.71 -18.40
N CYS A 103 -1.55 7.36 -18.91
CA CYS A 103 -1.36 6.24 -19.82
C CYS A 103 -1.08 4.92 -19.10
N GLY A 104 -1.02 4.94 -17.76
CA GLY A 104 -0.76 3.76 -16.93
C GLY A 104 0.72 3.43 -16.76
N THR A 105 1.63 4.32 -17.12
CA THR A 105 3.05 4.16 -16.83
C THR A 105 3.30 4.39 -15.35
N ILE A 106 4.00 3.45 -14.71
CA ILE A 106 4.38 3.51 -13.30
C ILE A 106 5.83 3.98 -13.21
N TYR A 107 6.07 4.96 -12.36
CA TYR A 107 7.40 5.54 -12.10
C TYR A 107 7.81 5.26 -10.66
N GLU A 108 9.06 4.87 -10.48
CA GLU A 108 9.71 4.91 -9.17
C GLU A 108 9.79 6.36 -8.70
N GLY A 109 9.24 6.65 -7.52
CA GLY A 109 9.35 7.96 -6.90
C GLY A 109 10.53 8.02 -5.93
N ARG A 110 10.24 7.90 -4.63
CA ARG A 110 11.25 7.98 -3.57
C ARG A 110 12.32 6.89 -3.71
N ALA A 111 13.58 7.27 -3.49
CA ALA A 111 14.72 6.38 -3.56
C ALA A 111 14.69 5.28 -2.49
N GLY A 112 15.38 4.20 -2.71
CA GLY A 112 15.62 3.16 -1.72
C GLY A 112 15.34 1.74 -2.17
N GLY A 113 14.78 1.55 -3.35
CA GLY A 113 14.40 0.24 -3.91
C GLY A 113 12.89 0.04 -3.95
N THR A 114 12.37 -0.29 -5.13
CA THR A 114 10.92 -0.42 -5.35
C THR A 114 10.30 -1.60 -4.64
N ASP A 115 11.07 -2.66 -4.38
CA ASP A 115 10.68 -3.89 -3.68
C ASP A 115 10.86 -3.80 -2.15
N ARG A 116 11.47 -2.73 -1.65
CA ARG A 116 11.78 -2.55 -0.23
C ARG A 116 10.73 -1.67 0.44
N PRO A 117 10.53 -1.82 1.78
CA PRO A 117 9.55 -1.03 2.53
C PRO A 117 10.08 0.36 2.88
N VAL A 118 10.33 1.18 1.86
CA VAL A 118 10.84 2.55 2.00
C VAL A 118 9.80 3.44 2.67
N THR A 119 10.19 4.12 3.74
CA THR A 119 9.34 5.12 4.42
C THR A 119 9.25 6.38 3.57
N GLY A 120 8.04 6.72 3.12
CA GLY A 120 7.77 7.93 2.34
C GLY A 120 7.43 9.14 3.19
N ALA A 121 6.99 10.22 2.53
CA ALA A 121 6.48 11.43 3.14
C ALA A 121 5.22 11.89 2.38
N HIS A 122 4.18 11.06 2.39
CA HIS A 122 2.98 11.25 1.58
C HIS A 122 1.69 11.39 2.39
N THR A 123 1.64 10.81 3.60
CA THR A 123 0.44 10.83 4.45
C THR A 123 0.83 11.13 5.88
N GLN A 124 0.68 12.37 6.30
CA GLN A 124 1.11 12.82 7.62
C GLN A 124 0.47 11.97 8.74
N GLY A 125 1.31 11.40 9.60
CA GLY A 125 0.92 10.48 10.67
C GLY A 125 0.95 9.01 10.27
N PHE A 126 0.96 8.67 8.98
CA PHE A 126 0.83 7.30 8.49
C PHE A 126 1.80 6.96 7.34
N ASN A 127 3.01 7.52 7.39
CA ASN A 127 4.06 7.19 6.43
C ASN A 127 4.76 5.85 6.73
N HIS A 128 4.75 5.41 7.98
CA HIS A 128 5.34 4.15 8.40
C HIS A 128 4.48 2.96 7.96
N ARG A 129 5.14 1.92 7.44
CA ARG A 129 4.54 0.66 7.00
C ARG A 129 3.52 0.83 5.87
N THR A 130 3.65 1.92 5.10
CA THR A 130 2.77 2.24 3.98
C THR A 130 3.56 2.62 2.74
N ALA A 131 2.94 2.48 1.57
CA ALA A 131 3.44 3.03 0.33
C ALA A 131 2.45 4.07 -0.21
N GLY A 132 2.95 5.18 -0.71
CA GLY A 132 2.16 6.21 -1.37
C GLY A 132 2.24 6.06 -2.89
N ILE A 133 1.09 6.00 -3.55
CA ILE A 133 0.95 6.03 -5.01
C ILE A 133 0.26 7.32 -5.40
N ALA A 134 0.90 8.17 -6.20
CA ALA A 134 0.32 9.41 -6.69
C ALA A 134 -0.08 9.30 -8.15
N ALA A 135 -1.36 9.53 -8.43
CA ALA A 135 -1.87 9.68 -9.78
C ALA A 135 -1.57 11.10 -10.29
N LEU A 136 -0.87 11.22 -11.43
CA LEU A 136 -0.58 12.50 -12.05
C LEU A 136 -1.85 13.12 -12.62
N GLY A 137 -2.29 14.20 -12.02
CA GLY A 137 -3.49 14.93 -12.41
C GLY A 137 -4.36 15.35 -11.22
N THR A 138 -5.60 15.70 -11.53
CA THR A 138 -6.62 16.12 -10.58
C THR A 138 -7.89 15.31 -10.83
N PHE A 139 -8.38 14.61 -9.80
CA PHE A 139 -9.50 13.66 -9.93
C PHE A 139 -10.62 14.00 -8.95
N THR A 140 -11.06 15.24 -9.01
CA THR A 140 -12.25 15.73 -8.30
C THR A 140 -13.54 15.15 -8.92
N SER A 141 -14.66 15.36 -8.25
CA SER A 141 -15.96 14.83 -8.68
C SER A 141 -16.24 15.13 -10.15
N GLY A 142 -16.65 14.12 -10.90
CA GLY A 142 -17.01 14.23 -12.33
C GLY A 142 -15.84 14.16 -13.30
N VAL A 143 -14.60 14.16 -12.82
CA VAL A 143 -13.41 14.01 -13.67
C VAL A 143 -13.20 12.54 -14.02
N PRO A 144 -13.12 12.16 -15.30
CA PRO A 144 -12.86 10.76 -15.67
C PRO A 144 -11.50 10.29 -15.20
N VAL A 145 -11.44 9.10 -14.59
CA VAL A 145 -10.19 8.43 -14.26
C VAL A 145 -9.84 7.48 -15.40
N PRO A 146 -8.70 7.64 -16.08
CA PRO A 146 -8.32 6.78 -17.19
C PRO A 146 -8.25 5.30 -16.78
N ARG A 147 -8.79 4.40 -17.60
CA ARG A 147 -8.74 2.95 -17.36
C ARG A 147 -7.31 2.45 -17.19
N ALA A 148 -6.39 2.91 -18.04
CA ALA A 148 -4.98 2.54 -17.96
C ALA A 148 -4.36 2.89 -16.59
N MET A 149 -4.73 4.05 -16.02
CA MET A 149 -4.29 4.47 -14.69
C MET A 149 -4.87 3.57 -13.59
N VAL A 150 -6.17 3.26 -13.64
CA VAL A 150 -6.84 2.35 -12.70
C VAL A 150 -6.18 0.97 -12.72
N ASP A 151 -5.95 0.42 -13.90
CA ASP A 151 -5.32 -0.89 -14.06
C ASP A 151 -3.87 -0.90 -13.55
N ALA A 152 -3.13 0.17 -13.78
CA ALA A 152 -1.76 0.32 -13.27
C ALA A 152 -1.72 0.40 -11.74
N ILE A 153 -2.61 1.17 -11.12
CA ILE A 153 -2.71 1.25 -9.66
C ILE A 153 -3.07 -0.13 -9.08
N ALA A 154 -3.98 -0.87 -9.71
CA ALA A 154 -4.33 -2.22 -9.28
C ALA A 154 -3.14 -3.18 -9.35
N ALA A 155 -2.40 -3.19 -10.45
CA ALA A 155 -1.22 -4.04 -10.63
C ALA A 155 -0.11 -3.71 -9.63
N LEU A 156 0.15 -2.44 -9.41
CA LEU A 156 1.16 -1.96 -8.46
C LEU A 156 0.77 -2.31 -7.02
N THR A 157 -0.48 -2.09 -6.64
CA THR A 157 -1.02 -2.44 -5.32
C THR A 157 -0.96 -3.94 -5.07
N ALA A 158 -1.36 -4.75 -6.05
CA ALA A 158 -1.31 -6.20 -5.96
C ALA A 158 0.11 -6.72 -5.69
N TRP A 159 1.07 -6.22 -6.43
CA TRP A 159 2.47 -6.59 -6.26
C TRP A 159 3.02 -6.10 -4.91
N LYS A 160 2.84 -4.83 -4.59
CA LYS A 160 3.43 -4.21 -3.39
C LYS A 160 2.88 -4.82 -2.11
N LEU A 161 1.58 -4.98 -1.98
CA LEU A 161 0.95 -5.64 -0.83
C LEU A 161 1.22 -7.15 -0.82
N GLY A 162 1.34 -7.76 -1.99
CA GLY A 162 1.68 -9.17 -2.12
C GLY A 162 3.06 -9.53 -1.56
N LEU A 163 4.02 -8.60 -1.58
CA LEU A 163 5.34 -8.80 -0.95
C LEU A 163 5.25 -9.04 0.56
N SER A 164 4.22 -8.51 1.21
CA SER A 164 3.94 -8.68 2.64
C SER A 164 2.78 -9.64 2.93
N GLY A 165 2.26 -10.31 1.92
CA GLY A 165 1.12 -11.24 2.06
C GLY A 165 -0.20 -10.57 2.41
N VAL A 166 -0.38 -9.29 2.13
CA VAL A 166 -1.57 -8.50 2.48
C VAL A 166 -2.61 -8.59 1.37
N ASP A 167 -3.85 -8.95 1.74
CA ASP A 167 -5.00 -8.88 0.86
C ASP A 167 -5.42 -7.41 0.66
N PRO A 168 -5.47 -6.90 -0.59
CA PRO A 168 -5.88 -5.52 -0.86
C PRO A 168 -7.29 -5.17 -0.37
N ARG A 169 -8.14 -6.15 -0.11
CA ARG A 169 -9.52 -5.99 0.40
C ARG A 169 -9.61 -6.00 1.92
N ALA A 170 -8.54 -6.39 2.61
CA ALA A 170 -8.49 -6.43 4.07
C ALA A 170 -8.30 -5.04 4.67
N ASP A 171 -8.48 -4.95 5.97
CA ASP A 171 -8.11 -3.78 6.75
C ASP A 171 -6.68 -3.91 7.28
N ALA A 172 -5.99 -2.78 7.35
CA ALA A 172 -4.70 -2.64 7.99
C ALA A 172 -4.84 -1.79 9.24
N ARG A 173 -4.15 -2.16 10.31
CA ARG A 173 -4.09 -1.36 11.54
C ARG A 173 -2.78 -0.58 11.55
N LEU A 174 -2.91 0.74 11.67
CA LEU A 174 -1.78 1.67 11.64
C LEU A 174 -1.86 2.59 12.86
N THR A 175 -0.70 2.93 13.42
CA THR A 175 -0.60 3.86 14.55
C THR A 175 -0.16 5.23 14.05
N SER A 176 -0.92 6.27 14.38
CA SER A 176 -0.57 7.65 14.03
C SER A 176 0.72 8.07 14.71
N SER A 177 1.62 8.67 13.93
CA SER A 177 2.85 9.30 14.43
C SER A 177 2.72 10.83 14.54
N ASN A 178 1.57 11.41 14.18
CA ASN A 178 1.40 12.85 14.14
C ASN A 178 -0.06 13.27 14.36
N SER A 179 -0.30 14.07 15.39
CA SER A 179 -1.64 14.55 15.77
C SER A 179 -2.26 15.54 14.78
N ARG A 180 -1.53 16.00 13.76
CA ARG A 180 -2.07 16.79 12.65
C ARG A 180 -2.82 15.96 11.64
N SER A 181 -2.70 14.62 11.69
CA SER A 181 -3.57 13.70 10.94
C SER A 181 -4.98 13.71 11.53
N ARG A 182 -5.90 12.93 10.96
CA ARG A 182 -7.25 12.74 11.54
C ARG A 182 -7.22 12.05 12.90
N TYR A 183 -6.09 11.47 13.29
CA TYR A 183 -5.92 10.70 14.51
C TYR A 183 -4.77 11.27 15.34
N ALA A 184 -4.98 11.40 16.65
CA ALA A 184 -3.93 11.82 17.56
C ALA A 184 -2.74 10.85 17.52
N ALA A 185 -1.52 11.38 17.68
CA ALA A 185 -0.30 10.57 17.76
C ALA A 185 -0.46 9.48 18.83
N GLY A 186 -0.07 8.25 18.50
CA GLY A 186 -0.22 7.07 19.35
C GLY A 186 -1.54 6.33 19.19
N THR A 187 -2.54 6.90 18.51
CA THR A 187 -3.81 6.23 18.22
C THR A 187 -3.62 5.20 17.10
N THR A 188 -4.11 3.99 17.33
CA THR A 188 -4.18 2.94 16.30
C THR A 188 -5.56 2.97 15.65
N ALA A 189 -5.60 3.05 14.33
CA ALA A 189 -6.80 3.07 13.53
C ALA A 189 -6.78 1.99 12.46
N ALA A 190 -7.96 1.53 12.04
CA ALA A 190 -8.13 0.61 10.93
C ALA A 190 -8.37 1.39 9.64
N PHE A 191 -7.64 1.00 8.59
CA PHE A 191 -7.80 1.53 7.24
C PHE A 191 -7.99 0.37 6.27
N PRO A 192 -8.73 0.54 5.17
CA PRO A 192 -8.58 -0.38 4.05
C PRO A 192 -7.11 -0.49 3.64
N ALA A 193 -6.64 -1.68 3.32
CA ALA A 193 -5.25 -1.88 2.90
C ALA A 193 -4.89 -1.07 1.64
N LEU A 194 -5.88 -0.75 0.82
CA LEU A 194 -5.80 0.30 -0.19
C LEU A 194 -6.76 1.41 0.20
N ALA A 195 -6.23 2.52 0.65
CA ALA A 195 -6.98 3.69 1.14
C ALA A 195 -6.63 4.95 0.33
N GLY A 196 -7.42 6.00 0.50
CA GLY A 196 -7.12 7.33 -0.01
C GLY A 196 -6.47 8.20 1.06
N HIS A 197 -5.69 9.18 0.64
CA HIS A 197 -5.08 10.15 1.56
C HIS A 197 -6.11 10.78 2.51
N ARG A 198 -7.31 11.09 2.03
CA ARG A 198 -8.42 11.67 2.80
C ARG A 198 -8.92 10.79 3.95
N ASP A 199 -8.64 9.50 3.92
CA ASP A 199 -9.03 8.60 5.01
C ASP A 199 -8.19 8.85 6.28
N ALA A 200 -6.98 9.38 6.12
CA ALA A 200 -6.03 9.62 7.21
C ALA A 200 -5.77 11.09 7.51
N TYR A 201 -6.07 12.00 6.60
CA TYR A 201 -5.75 13.41 6.69
C TYR A 201 -6.91 14.31 6.21
N MET A 202 -6.98 15.54 6.69
CA MET A 202 -8.00 16.51 6.30
C MET A 202 -7.69 17.10 4.93
N THR A 203 -7.97 16.33 3.90
CA THR A 203 -7.76 16.67 2.50
C THR A 203 -8.82 16.02 1.63
N SER A 204 -9.08 16.54 0.46
CA SER A 204 -9.91 15.89 -0.56
C SER A 204 -9.13 14.88 -1.42
N CYS A 205 -7.79 14.90 -1.36
CA CYS A 205 -6.92 13.95 -2.08
C CYS A 205 -7.32 12.49 -1.75
N PRO A 206 -7.46 11.61 -2.69
CA PRO A 206 -7.05 11.66 -4.11
C PRO A 206 -8.10 12.27 -5.05
N GLY A 207 -9.10 12.98 -4.54
CA GLY A 207 -10.25 13.48 -5.25
C GLY A 207 -11.40 12.47 -5.28
N ALA A 208 -12.64 12.98 -5.30
CA ALA A 208 -13.83 12.13 -5.18
C ALA A 208 -13.95 11.10 -6.31
N ALA A 209 -13.55 11.46 -7.54
CA ALA A 209 -13.62 10.55 -8.68
C ALA A 209 -12.65 9.36 -8.53
N LEU A 210 -11.40 9.59 -8.14
CA LEU A 210 -10.45 8.50 -7.92
C LEU A 210 -10.79 7.69 -6.66
N ALA A 211 -11.22 8.34 -5.59
CA ALA A 211 -11.65 7.66 -4.38
C ALA A 211 -12.83 6.70 -4.64
N ALA A 212 -13.76 7.06 -5.53
CA ALA A 212 -14.87 6.20 -5.92
C ALA A 212 -14.42 4.94 -6.69
N ARG A 213 -13.22 4.94 -7.25
CA ARG A 213 -12.65 3.79 -7.97
C ARG A 213 -11.89 2.81 -7.05
N LEU A 214 -11.57 3.20 -5.80
CA LEU A 214 -10.78 2.36 -4.90
C LEU A 214 -11.42 0.99 -4.61
N PRO A 215 -12.74 0.84 -4.42
CA PRO A 215 -13.34 -0.48 -4.23
C PRO A 215 -13.10 -1.45 -5.38
N GLU A 216 -13.22 -1.01 -6.63
CA GLU A 216 -12.94 -1.86 -7.80
C GLU A 216 -11.44 -2.17 -7.92
N ILE A 217 -10.57 -1.21 -7.58
CA ILE A 217 -9.11 -1.41 -7.59
C ILE A 217 -8.72 -2.46 -6.56
N ARG A 218 -9.29 -2.45 -5.35
CA ARG A 218 -9.07 -3.49 -4.33
C ARG A 218 -9.41 -4.87 -4.86
N ARG A 219 -10.58 -5.02 -5.49
CA ARG A 219 -11.02 -6.30 -6.06
C ARG A 219 -10.11 -6.76 -7.19
N ALA A 220 -9.74 -5.85 -8.09
CA ALA A 220 -8.82 -6.15 -9.20
C ALA A 220 -7.44 -6.58 -8.69
N ALA A 221 -6.89 -5.86 -7.70
CA ALA A 221 -5.62 -6.20 -7.08
C ALA A 221 -5.66 -7.58 -6.38
N ALA A 222 -6.74 -7.91 -5.69
CA ALA A 222 -6.92 -9.22 -5.08
C ALA A 222 -6.96 -10.34 -6.13
N ARG A 223 -7.64 -10.13 -7.25
CA ARG A 223 -7.65 -11.10 -8.37
C ARG A 223 -6.25 -11.29 -8.95
N LEU A 224 -5.48 -10.22 -9.11
CA LEU A 224 -4.09 -10.30 -9.60
C LEU A 224 -3.19 -11.07 -8.64
N GLN A 225 -3.51 -11.10 -7.35
CA GLN A 225 -2.86 -11.95 -6.36
C GLN A 225 -3.38 -13.40 -6.35
N GLY A 226 -4.32 -13.75 -7.23
CA GLY A 226 -4.92 -15.08 -7.26
C GLY A 226 -5.92 -15.34 -6.13
N ARG A 227 -6.44 -14.31 -5.47
CA ARG A 227 -7.42 -14.45 -4.39
C ARG A 227 -8.84 -14.50 -4.96
N THR A 228 -9.63 -15.46 -4.52
CA THR A 228 -11.03 -15.65 -4.95
C THR A 228 -12.01 -15.53 -3.78
N ALA A 229 -11.61 -15.93 -2.57
CA ALA A 229 -12.43 -15.83 -1.37
C ALA A 229 -12.40 -14.40 -0.80
N ALA A 230 -13.47 -14.00 -0.08
CA ALA A 230 -13.45 -12.79 0.72
C ALA A 230 -12.37 -12.88 1.83
N PRO A 231 -11.74 -11.74 2.23
CA PRO A 231 -10.79 -11.75 3.34
C PRO A 231 -11.48 -12.22 4.61
N ALA A 232 -10.74 -12.94 5.46
CA ALA A 232 -11.23 -13.29 6.78
C ALA A 232 -11.51 -12.01 7.60
N PRO A 233 -12.59 -11.95 8.41
CA PRO A 233 -12.86 -10.81 9.27
C PRO A 233 -11.70 -10.64 10.25
N THR A 234 -11.09 -9.46 10.24
CA THR A 234 -10.04 -9.10 11.20
C THR A 234 -10.70 -8.85 12.56
N GLY A 235 -10.49 -9.77 13.50
CA GLY A 235 -10.80 -9.55 14.91
C GLY A 235 -12.27 -9.72 15.30
N ALA A 236 -12.85 -10.89 15.06
CA ALA A 236 -13.91 -11.34 15.95
C ALA A 236 -13.26 -11.64 17.32
N PRO A 237 -13.78 -11.11 18.44
CA PRO A 237 -13.34 -11.54 19.73
C PRO A 237 -13.60 -13.06 19.84
N GLU A 238 -12.60 -13.81 20.28
CA GLU A 238 -12.80 -15.21 20.63
C GLU A 238 -13.92 -15.26 21.66
N THR A 239 -15.09 -15.71 21.25
CA THR A 239 -16.14 -16.07 22.19
C THR A 239 -15.63 -17.28 22.92
N ASN A 240 -15.13 -17.02 24.13
CA ASN A 240 -14.80 -18.06 25.09
C ASN A 240 -16.10 -18.81 25.38
N SER A 241 -16.28 -19.94 24.73
CA SER A 241 -17.39 -20.85 24.96
C SER A 241 -17.18 -21.51 26.32
N SER A 242 -17.61 -20.84 27.37
CA SER A 242 -17.74 -21.42 28.68
C SER A 242 -18.78 -22.53 28.58
N ARG A 243 -18.26 -23.73 28.55
CA ARG A 243 -19.01 -24.97 28.63
C ARG A 243 -19.87 -24.95 29.89
N ALA A 244 -21.18 -24.72 29.75
CA ALA A 244 -22.14 -24.87 30.80
C ALA A 244 -22.18 -26.34 31.25
N LEU A 245 -21.91 -26.60 32.53
CA LEU A 245 -22.11 -27.88 33.17
C LEU A 245 -23.62 -28.08 33.40
N PRO A 246 -24.17 -29.28 33.18
CA PRO A 246 -25.57 -29.54 33.44
C PRO A 246 -25.84 -29.92 34.90
N GLY A 247 -26.87 -29.32 35.46
CA GLY A 247 -27.75 -29.95 36.41
C GLY A 247 -27.41 -29.88 37.90
N ALA A 248 -28.19 -29.10 38.62
CA ALA A 248 -28.61 -29.48 39.97
C ALA A 248 -30.10 -29.20 40.14
N HIS A 249 -30.84 -30.26 40.46
CA HIS A 249 -32.26 -30.25 40.75
C HIS A 249 -32.59 -29.37 41.96
N SER A 250 -33.66 -28.60 41.84
CA SER A 250 -34.34 -27.99 42.98
C SER A 250 -35.49 -28.87 43.42
N PRO A 251 -35.71 -29.11 44.74
CA PRO A 251 -36.93 -29.71 45.21
C PRO A 251 -38.03 -28.66 45.39
N GLN A 252 -39.22 -28.99 44.93
CA GLN A 252 -40.44 -28.25 45.17
C GLN A 252 -40.88 -28.43 46.68
N VAL A 253 -41.35 -27.36 47.28
CA VAL A 253 -42.16 -27.38 48.47
C VAL A 253 -43.40 -26.53 48.22
N THR A 254 -44.56 -27.18 48.30
CA THR A 254 -45.89 -26.62 48.56
C THR A 254 -46.32 -27.08 49.94
N PRO A 255 -47.33 -26.48 50.58
CA PRO A 255 -48.48 -25.72 50.20
C PRO A 255 -48.37 -24.23 50.43
#